data_8cd020d7ee8adef8c6a8256450c82521
#
_entry.id   8cd020d7ee8adef8c6a8256450c82521
#
_cell.length_a   1.000
_cell.length_b   1.000
_cell.length_c   1.000
_cell.angle_alpha   90.00
_cell.angle_beta   90.00
_cell.angle_gamma   90.00
#
_symmetry.space_group_name_H-M   'P 1'
#
loop_
_entity.id
_entity.type
_entity.pdbx_description
1 polymer ?
#
loop_
_entity_poly.entity_id
_entity_poly.type
_entity_poly.pdbx_seq_one_letter_code
_entity_poly.pdbx_strand_id
1 'polypeptide(L)'
;IDQSPIGRTPRSNPATYTAAFGPIRDWFTNLPESKSRGYKPGRFSFNVKGGRCEACEGDGVITYEMHFLPDVYVTCDECKGTRYNRETLEIKFKNKSIADVLNMTVDEGCDFFENISNIRSKLLTLKKVGLGYIKIGQQATTLSGGEAQRIKLAKELSKRSTGRTIYILDEPTTGLHQHDIKKLLEILHTFVATGNTVIVIEHNLDVIKTADHIIDMGPDGGVK
;
A
#
# COMPACT_ATOMS: atom_id res chain seq x y z
N ILE A 1 13.56 -3.95 6.81
CA ILE A 1 12.54 -3.14 6.11
C ILE A 1 13.07 -1.72 6.07
N ASP A 2 13.33 -1.23 4.89
CA ASP A 2 13.92 0.08 4.59
C ASP A 2 12.88 1.05 4.01
N GLN A 3 13.29 2.29 3.79
CA GLN A 3 12.48 3.36 3.21
C GLN A 3 12.48 3.39 1.67
N SER A 4 13.05 2.39 1.00
CA SER A 4 13.05 2.34 -0.46
C SER A 4 11.62 2.26 -1.01
N PRO A 5 11.36 2.80 -2.22
CA PRO A 5 10.03 2.77 -2.82
C PRO A 5 9.45 1.35 -2.95
N ILE A 6 8.14 1.19 -2.83
CA ILE A 6 7.42 -0.09 -3.06
C ILE A 6 7.30 -0.44 -4.54
N GLY A 7 7.74 0.44 -5.42
CA GLY A 7 7.78 0.28 -6.86
C GLY A 7 8.24 1.55 -7.54
N ARG A 8 8.70 1.41 -8.78
CA ARG A 8 9.30 2.52 -9.56
C ARG A 8 8.37 3.05 -10.67
N THR A 9 7.19 2.48 -10.83
CA THR A 9 6.25 2.84 -11.89
C THR A 9 4.95 3.40 -11.30
N PRO A 10 4.21 4.24 -12.03
CA PRO A 10 2.89 4.73 -11.61
C PRO A 10 1.86 3.64 -11.35
N ARG A 11 2.08 2.41 -11.87
CA ARG A 11 1.20 1.25 -11.64
C ARG A 11 1.36 0.62 -10.28
N SER A 12 2.52 0.79 -9.64
CA SER A 12 2.75 0.33 -8.28
C SER A 12 1.98 1.19 -7.30
N ASN A 13 1.24 0.55 -6.39
CA ASN A 13 0.43 1.24 -5.38
C ASN A 13 0.24 0.34 -4.14
N PRO A 14 -0.29 0.87 -3.02
CA PRO A 14 -0.53 0.11 -1.79
C PRO A 14 -1.36 -1.16 -2.00
N ALA A 15 -2.43 -1.08 -2.81
CA ALA A 15 -3.31 -2.24 -3.05
C ALA A 15 -2.62 -3.37 -3.80
N THR A 16 -1.78 -3.04 -4.80
CA THR A 16 -1.02 -4.05 -5.54
C THR A 16 0.08 -4.67 -4.69
N TYR A 17 0.77 -3.85 -3.91
CA TYR A 17 1.88 -4.30 -3.07
C TYR A 17 1.43 -5.21 -1.92
N THR A 18 0.32 -4.90 -1.27
CA THR A 18 -0.26 -5.70 -0.17
C THR A 18 -1.15 -6.85 -0.66
N ALA A 19 -1.27 -7.02 -1.97
CA ALA A 19 -2.15 -7.99 -2.62
C ALA A 19 -3.64 -7.80 -2.29
N ALA A 20 -4.07 -6.59 -1.91
CA ALA A 20 -5.48 -6.25 -1.73
C ALA A 20 -6.21 -6.08 -3.07
N PHE A 21 -5.50 -5.73 -4.13
CA PHE A 21 -6.08 -5.47 -5.44
C PHE A 21 -6.65 -6.72 -6.13
N GLY A 22 -6.07 -7.90 -5.88
CA GLY A 22 -6.60 -9.18 -6.40
C GLY A 22 -8.06 -9.40 -5.99
N PRO A 23 -8.37 -9.51 -4.69
CA PRO A 23 -9.73 -9.64 -4.18
C PRO A 23 -10.69 -8.53 -4.63
N ILE A 24 -10.22 -7.27 -4.78
CA ILE A 24 -11.05 -6.19 -5.30
C ILE A 24 -11.46 -6.47 -6.75
N ARG A 25 -10.53 -6.86 -7.62
CA ARG A 25 -10.84 -7.23 -9.01
C ARG A 25 -11.79 -8.41 -9.10
N ASP A 26 -11.56 -9.43 -8.29
CA ASP A 26 -12.43 -10.62 -8.24
C ASP A 26 -13.84 -10.25 -7.80
N TRP A 27 -13.98 -9.33 -6.85
CA TRP A 27 -15.28 -8.81 -6.43
C TRP A 27 -16.02 -8.13 -7.58
N PHE A 28 -15.38 -7.20 -8.29
CA PHE A 28 -15.98 -6.52 -9.44
C PHE A 28 -16.31 -7.50 -10.57
N THR A 29 -15.49 -8.51 -10.81
CA THR A 29 -15.74 -9.57 -11.81
C THR A 29 -17.01 -10.37 -11.48
N ASN A 30 -17.29 -10.60 -10.20
CA ASN A 30 -18.42 -11.40 -9.75
C ASN A 30 -19.74 -10.63 -9.67
N LEU A 31 -19.75 -9.33 -9.92
CA LEU A 31 -20.99 -8.55 -9.97
C LEU A 31 -21.91 -9.03 -11.11
N PRO A 32 -23.23 -8.99 -10.94
CA PRO A 32 -24.19 -9.47 -11.95
C PRO A 32 -23.96 -8.83 -13.32
N GLU A 33 -23.73 -7.54 -13.37
CA GLU A 33 -23.48 -6.80 -14.62
C GLU A 33 -22.18 -7.23 -15.30
N SER A 34 -21.10 -7.49 -14.54
CA SER A 34 -19.85 -8.02 -15.09
C SER A 34 -20.05 -9.39 -15.71
N LYS A 35 -20.81 -10.25 -15.03
CA LYS A 35 -21.12 -11.61 -15.53
C LYS A 35 -21.98 -11.56 -16.79
N SER A 36 -22.97 -10.69 -16.87
CA SER A 36 -23.82 -10.54 -18.07
C SER A 36 -23.03 -10.05 -19.27
N ARG A 37 -22.00 -9.24 -19.06
CA ARG A 37 -21.09 -8.74 -20.11
C ARG A 37 -19.93 -9.72 -20.40
N GLY A 38 -19.81 -10.84 -19.69
CA GLY A 38 -18.74 -11.82 -19.84
C GLY A 38 -17.36 -11.32 -19.42
N TYR A 39 -17.31 -10.31 -18.51
CA TYR A 39 -16.06 -9.73 -18.04
C TYR A 39 -15.30 -10.69 -17.12
N LYS A 40 -13.99 -10.80 -17.35
CA LYS A 40 -13.05 -11.61 -16.58
C LYS A 40 -12.19 -10.71 -15.66
N PRO A 41 -11.46 -11.26 -14.67
CA PRO A 41 -10.62 -10.45 -13.75
C PRO A 41 -9.60 -9.55 -14.45
N GLY A 42 -9.13 -9.91 -15.65
CA GLY A 42 -8.24 -9.10 -16.47
C GLY A 42 -8.87 -7.76 -16.89
N ARG A 43 -10.21 -7.70 -17.04
CA ARG A 43 -10.94 -6.46 -17.36
C ARG A 43 -10.74 -5.36 -16.32
N PHE A 44 -10.63 -5.76 -15.06
CA PHE A 44 -10.45 -4.88 -13.92
C PHE A 44 -8.97 -4.66 -13.54
N SER A 45 -8.04 -5.08 -14.40
CA SER A 45 -6.61 -4.83 -14.24
C SER A 45 -6.16 -3.69 -15.14
N PHE A 46 -5.53 -2.67 -14.57
CA PHE A 46 -4.90 -1.60 -15.36
C PHE A 46 -3.55 -2.02 -15.98
N ASN A 47 -3.06 -3.24 -15.70
CA ASN A 47 -1.81 -3.77 -16.25
C ASN A 47 -2.00 -4.57 -17.55
N VAL A 48 -3.22 -4.96 -17.90
CA VAL A 48 -3.54 -5.78 -19.08
C VAL A 48 -4.50 -5.05 -20.00
N LYS A 49 -4.37 -5.31 -21.30
CA LYS A 49 -5.29 -4.79 -22.32
C LYS A 49 -6.73 -5.29 -22.08
N GLY A 50 -7.68 -4.51 -22.55
CA GLY A 50 -9.11 -4.84 -22.53
C GLY A 50 -9.95 -3.97 -21.60
N GLY A 51 -9.48 -3.62 -20.41
CA GLY A 51 -10.21 -2.75 -19.48
C GLY A 51 -9.49 -1.46 -19.12
N ARG A 52 -8.18 -1.40 -19.36
CA ARG A 52 -7.37 -0.22 -19.12
C ARG A 52 -7.59 0.87 -20.16
N CYS A 53 -7.26 2.10 -19.81
CA CYS A 53 -7.11 3.17 -20.78
C CYS A 53 -5.89 2.88 -21.66
N GLU A 54 -6.07 2.81 -22.98
CA GLU A 54 -4.96 2.49 -23.89
C GLU A 54 -4.08 3.72 -24.19
N ALA A 55 -4.58 4.96 -24.01
CA ALA A 55 -3.78 6.16 -24.20
C ALA A 55 -2.64 6.29 -23.18
N CYS A 56 -2.89 5.95 -21.92
CA CYS A 56 -1.85 5.94 -20.87
C CYS A 56 -1.44 4.51 -20.46
N GLU A 57 -1.90 3.50 -21.17
CA GLU A 57 -1.66 2.09 -20.89
C GLU A 57 -1.96 1.66 -19.43
N GLY A 58 -2.87 2.36 -18.76
CA GLY A 58 -3.28 2.11 -17.39
C GLY A 58 -2.46 2.83 -16.33
N ASP A 59 -1.52 3.70 -16.69
CA ASP A 59 -0.74 4.50 -15.75
C ASP A 59 -1.56 5.63 -15.10
N GLY A 60 -2.59 6.10 -15.81
CA GLY A 60 -3.39 7.27 -15.40
C GLY A 60 -2.69 8.60 -15.67
N VAL A 61 -1.41 8.54 -16.03
CA VAL A 61 -0.56 9.68 -16.36
C VAL A 61 0.22 9.39 -17.65
N ILE A 62 0.64 10.44 -18.32
CA ILE A 62 1.62 10.39 -19.43
C ILE A 62 2.95 10.84 -18.86
N THR A 63 3.99 10.05 -19.05
CA THR A 63 5.34 10.38 -18.59
C THR A 63 6.12 11.03 -19.72
N TYR A 64 6.69 12.19 -19.45
CA TYR A 64 7.63 12.86 -20.33
C TYR A 64 9.03 12.70 -19.75
N GLU A 65 9.83 11.83 -20.39
CA GLU A 65 11.23 11.59 -19.98
C GLU A 65 12.09 12.79 -20.32
N MET A 66 12.80 13.31 -19.34
CA MET A 66 13.67 14.48 -19.46
C MET A 66 15.11 14.04 -19.20
N HIS A 67 15.95 14.02 -20.24
CA HIS A 67 17.34 13.47 -20.18
C HIS A 67 18.22 14.02 -19.05
N PHE A 68 17.99 15.25 -18.59
CA PHE A 68 18.81 15.92 -17.56
C PHE A 68 18.00 16.43 -16.35
N LEU A 69 16.68 16.22 -16.34
CA LEU A 69 15.76 16.66 -15.29
C LEU A 69 14.90 15.48 -14.86
N PRO A 70 14.28 15.54 -13.68
CA PRO A 70 13.28 14.54 -13.28
C PRO A 70 12.14 14.43 -14.29
N ASP A 71 11.67 13.23 -14.52
CA ASP A 71 10.53 12.96 -15.40
C ASP A 71 9.29 13.74 -14.97
N VAL A 72 8.53 14.24 -15.95
CA VAL A 72 7.29 14.97 -15.71
C VAL A 72 6.10 14.04 -15.93
N TYR A 73 5.21 13.98 -14.97
CA TYR A 73 4.00 13.18 -15.01
C TYR A 73 2.79 14.09 -15.21
N VAL A 74 2.10 13.96 -16.34
CA VAL A 74 0.89 14.72 -16.66
C VAL A 74 -0.32 13.80 -16.64
N THR A 75 -1.41 14.21 -16.00
CA THR A 75 -2.64 13.42 -15.96
C THR A 75 -3.12 13.11 -17.38
N CYS A 76 -3.44 11.85 -17.64
CA CYS A 76 -3.94 11.43 -18.96
C CYS A 76 -5.26 12.13 -19.30
N ASP A 77 -5.31 12.77 -20.45
CA ASP A 77 -6.49 13.54 -20.90
C ASP A 77 -7.68 12.67 -21.23
N GLU A 78 -7.49 11.44 -21.67
CA GLU A 78 -8.56 10.52 -21.99
C GLU A 78 -9.25 9.98 -20.74
N CYS A 79 -8.51 9.36 -19.85
CA CYS A 79 -9.09 8.73 -18.66
C CYS A 79 -9.14 9.65 -17.43
N LYS A 80 -8.62 10.88 -17.51
CA LYS A 80 -8.58 11.83 -16.39
C LYS A 80 -8.03 11.20 -15.09
N GLY A 81 -7.00 10.36 -15.22
CA GLY A 81 -6.35 9.70 -14.10
C GLY A 81 -7.02 8.41 -13.61
N THR A 82 -8.18 8.02 -14.16
CA THR A 82 -8.92 6.82 -13.69
C THR A 82 -8.28 5.49 -14.08
N ARG A 83 -7.36 5.47 -15.07
CA ARG A 83 -6.60 4.30 -15.56
C ARG A 83 -7.40 3.31 -16.41
N TYR A 84 -8.72 3.42 -16.46
CA TYR A 84 -9.63 2.48 -17.13
C TYR A 84 -10.37 3.14 -18.29
N ASN A 85 -10.84 2.30 -19.20
CA ASN A 85 -11.75 2.73 -20.24
C ASN A 85 -13.18 2.90 -19.69
N ARG A 86 -14.04 3.58 -20.46
CA ARG A 86 -15.39 3.94 -20.05
C ARG A 86 -16.25 2.72 -19.70
N GLU A 87 -16.19 1.67 -20.51
CA GLU A 87 -17.04 0.48 -20.33
C GLU A 87 -16.69 -0.26 -19.02
N THR A 88 -15.42 -0.26 -18.60
CA THR A 88 -15.02 -0.83 -17.31
C THR A 88 -15.54 0.00 -16.14
N LEU A 89 -15.57 1.32 -16.28
CA LEU A 89 -16.07 2.25 -15.26
C LEU A 89 -17.59 2.24 -15.10
N GLU A 90 -18.34 1.72 -16.08
CA GLU A 90 -19.79 1.52 -15.97
C GLU A 90 -20.15 0.47 -14.92
N ILE A 91 -19.26 -0.50 -14.66
CA ILE A 91 -19.49 -1.51 -13.62
C ILE A 91 -19.33 -0.87 -12.24
N LYS A 92 -20.40 -0.93 -11.45
CA LYS A 92 -20.45 -0.26 -10.16
C LYS A 92 -20.89 -1.21 -9.03
N PHE A 93 -20.25 -1.06 -7.89
CA PHE A 93 -20.67 -1.64 -6.61
C PHE A 93 -20.98 -0.52 -5.63
N LYS A 94 -22.16 -0.51 -5.00
CA LYS A 94 -22.64 0.60 -4.16
C LYS A 94 -22.42 1.98 -4.83
N ASN A 95 -22.75 2.11 -6.12
CA ASN A 95 -22.57 3.29 -6.96
C ASN A 95 -21.12 3.76 -7.15
N LYS A 96 -20.11 2.94 -6.87
CA LYS A 96 -18.68 3.23 -7.06
C LYS A 96 -18.07 2.28 -8.08
N SER A 97 -17.34 2.84 -9.05
CA SER A 97 -16.52 2.09 -10.00
C SER A 97 -15.23 1.60 -9.33
N ILE A 98 -14.48 0.73 -10.01
CA ILE A 98 -13.17 0.30 -9.51
C ILE A 98 -12.17 1.47 -9.39
N ALA A 99 -12.26 2.48 -10.26
CA ALA A 99 -11.43 3.68 -10.15
C ALA A 99 -11.80 4.52 -8.91
N ASP A 100 -13.10 4.64 -8.61
CA ASP A 100 -13.54 5.31 -7.38
C ASP A 100 -13.00 4.60 -6.14
N VAL A 101 -13.01 3.26 -6.13
CA VAL A 101 -12.46 2.45 -5.03
C VAL A 101 -10.96 2.67 -4.87
N LEU A 102 -10.20 2.73 -5.98
CA LEU A 102 -8.76 3.03 -5.90
C LEU A 102 -8.47 4.45 -5.41
N ASN A 103 -9.40 5.40 -5.60
CA ASN A 103 -9.29 6.76 -5.09
C ASN A 103 -9.76 6.95 -3.64
N MET A 104 -10.44 5.96 -3.05
CA MET A 104 -10.78 5.98 -1.63
C MET A 104 -9.52 5.95 -0.78
N THR A 105 -9.57 6.60 0.38
CA THR A 105 -8.59 6.35 1.44
C THR A 105 -8.73 4.91 1.97
N VAL A 106 -7.71 4.41 2.64
CA VAL A 106 -7.76 3.08 3.27
C VAL A 106 -8.88 3.01 4.31
N ASP A 107 -9.12 4.10 5.05
CA ASP A 107 -10.22 4.18 6.02
C ASP A 107 -11.58 4.05 5.34
N GLU A 108 -11.84 4.88 4.32
CA GLU A 108 -13.08 4.79 3.53
C GLU A 108 -13.26 3.40 2.91
N GLY A 109 -12.18 2.79 2.42
CA GLY A 109 -12.22 1.44 1.85
C GLY A 109 -12.54 0.36 2.89
N CYS A 110 -12.06 0.49 4.13
CA CYS A 110 -12.42 -0.43 5.22
C CYS A 110 -13.92 -0.38 5.53
N ASP A 111 -14.52 0.81 5.50
CA ASP A 111 -15.94 0.99 5.75
C ASP A 111 -16.78 0.56 4.53
N PHE A 112 -16.32 0.90 3.33
CA PHE A 112 -16.99 0.51 2.08
C PHE A 112 -17.10 -1.01 1.91
N PHE A 113 -16.05 -1.75 2.28
CA PHE A 113 -15.96 -3.21 2.22
C PHE A 113 -16.22 -3.89 3.57
N GLU A 114 -16.95 -3.27 4.49
CA GLU A 114 -17.22 -3.79 5.85
C GLU A 114 -17.67 -5.26 5.88
N ASN A 115 -18.54 -5.65 4.92
CA ASN A 115 -19.13 -6.98 4.82
C ASN A 115 -18.33 -7.93 3.90
N ILE A 116 -17.15 -7.51 3.38
CA ILE A 116 -16.31 -8.30 2.49
C ILE A 116 -14.98 -8.56 3.18
N SER A 117 -14.97 -9.57 4.05
CA SER A 117 -13.86 -9.87 4.96
C SER A 117 -12.50 -10.03 4.26
N ASN A 118 -12.48 -10.63 3.07
CA ASN A 118 -11.26 -10.86 2.30
C ASN A 118 -10.57 -9.56 1.83
N ILE A 119 -11.35 -8.55 1.46
CA ILE A 119 -10.82 -7.22 1.08
C ILE A 119 -10.51 -6.43 2.34
N ARG A 120 -11.48 -6.34 3.26
CA ARG A 120 -11.37 -5.58 4.49
C ARG A 120 -10.16 -5.96 5.32
N SER A 121 -9.89 -7.26 5.49
CA SER A 121 -8.74 -7.73 6.29
C SER A 121 -7.41 -7.19 5.77
N LYS A 122 -7.24 -7.08 4.45
CA LYS A 122 -6.02 -6.55 3.83
C LYS A 122 -5.91 -5.03 3.98
N LEU A 123 -7.02 -4.31 3.87
CA LEU A 123 -7.04 -2.86 4.11
C LEU A 123 -6.80 -2.53 5.59
N LEU A 124 -7.32 -3.34 6.51
CA LEU A 124 -7.07 -3.20 7.94
C LEU A 124 -5.59 -3.32 8.30
N THR A 125 -4.77 -4.09 7.58
CA THR A 125 -3.33 -4.13 7.85
C THR A 125 -2.65 -2.80 7.52
N LEU A 126 -3.08 -2.10 6.47
CA LEU A 126 -2.63 -0.74 6.16
C LEU A 126 -3.09 0.27 7.22
N LYS A 127 -4.34 0.19 7.66
CA LYS A 127 -4.88 1.04 8.73
C LYS A 127 -4.12 0.85 10.04
N LYS A 128 -3.80 -0.40 10.40
CA LYS A 128 -3.03 -0.72 11.63
C LYS A 128 -1.67 -0.04 11.67
N VAL A 129 -0.97 0.09 10.54
CA VAL A 129 0.32 0.77 10.46
C VAL A 129 0.21 2.30 10.33
N GLY A 130 -0.96 2.88 10.61
CA GLY A 130 -1.17 4.33 10.56
C GLY A 130 -1.34 4.91 9.16
N LEU A 131 -1.69 4.09 8.15
CA LEU A 131 -1.87 4.51 6.76
C LEU A 131 -3.35 4.58 6.35
N GLY A 132 -4.24 4.91 7.30
CA GLY A 132 -5.67 5.07 7.01
C GLY A 132 -5.98 6.18 6.01
N TYR A 133 -5.16 7.22 5.98
CA TYR A 133 -5.35 8.42 5.17
C TYR A 133 -4.87 8.31 3.72
N ILE A 134 -3.98 7.38 3.38
CA ILE A 134 -3.49 7.23 2.00
C ILE A 134 -4.56 6.63 1.11
N LYS A 135 -4.51 6.94 -0.19
CA LYS A 135 -5.42 6.33 -1.17
C LYS A 135 -5.00 4.88 -1.45
N ILE A 136 -5.99 4.00 -1.61
CA ILE A 136 -5.79 2.57 -1.91
C ILE A 136 -4.96 2.39 -3.19
N GLY A 137 -5.22 3.19 -4.21
CA GLY A 137 -4.51 3.20 -5.51
C GLY A 137 -3.45 4.29 -5.65
N GLN A 138 -2.96 4.90 -4.56
CA GLN A 138 -1.94 5.95 -4.61
C GLN A 138 -0.68 5.46 -5.31
N GLN A 139 -0.17 6.24 -6.24
CA GLN A 139 1.05 5.87 -6.98
C GLN A 139 2.25 5.78 -6.04
N ALA A 140 3.06 4.72 -6.18
CA ALA A 140 4.24 4.50 -5.35
C ALA A 140 5.25 5.65 -5.42
N THR A 141 5.32 6.33 -6.56
CA THR A 141 6.20 7.49 -6.80
C THR A 141 5.81 8.73 -6.00
N THR A 142 4.60 8.79 -5.45
CA THR A 142 4.10 9.91 -4.65
C THR A 142 4.13 9.64 -3.13
N LEU A 143 4.58 8.44 -2.75
CA LEU A 143 4.70 8.05 -1.34
C LEU A 143 6.02 8.55 -0.74
N SER A 144 5.98 9.00 0.49
CA SER A 144 7.18 9.25 1.29
C SER A 144 7.91 7.94 1.63
N GLY A 145 9.20 8.02 1.98
CA GLY A 145 9.97 6.85 2.42
C GLY A 145 9.34 6.14 3.61
N GLY A 146 8.85 6.90 4.61
CA GLY A 146 8.16 6.34 5.77
C GLY A 146 6.83 5.66 5.42
N GLU A 147 6.05 6.19 4.47
CA GLU A 147 4.83 5.52 3.97
C GLU A 147 5.16 4.22 3.24
N ALA A 148 6.18 4.23 2.37
CA ALA A 148 6.65 3.04 1.67
C ALA A 148 7.09 1.95 2.66
N GLN A 149 7.83 2.30 3.70
CA GLN A 149 8.27 1.39 4.75
C GLN A 149 7.08 0.78 5.51
N ARG A 150 6.09 1.59 5.89
CA ARG A 150 4.89 1.10 6.57
C ARG A 150 4.02 0.21 5.68
N ILE A 151 3.95 0.46 4.37
CA ILE A 151 3.28 -0.45 3.43
C ILE A 151 3.99 -1.81 3.39
N LYS A 152 5.33 -1.83 3.42
CA LYS A 152 6.10 -3.08 3.53
C LYS A 152 5.78 -3.81 4.85
N LEU A 153 5.71 -3.08 5.95
CA LEU A 153 5.33 -3.62 7.25
C LEU A 153 3.90 -4.20 7.24
N ALA A 154 2.94 -3.50 6.64
CA ALA A 154 1.56 -3.98 6.48
C ALA A 154 1.49 -5.31 5.70
N LYS A 155 2.32 -5.46 4.68
CA LYS A 155 2.43 -6.72 3.92
C LYS A 155 2.95 -7.86 4.80
N GLU A 156 3.95 -7.61 5.63
CA GLU A 156 4.45 -8.62 6.57
C GLU A 156 3.39 -9.02 7.60
N LEU A 157 2.63 -8.04 8.13
CA LEU A 157 1.50 -8.31 9.03
C LEU A 157 0.40 -9.18 8.40
N SER A 158 0.25 -9.14 7.09
CA SER A 158 -0.75 -9.96 6.38
C SER A 158 -0.34 -11.41 6.21
N LYS A 159 0.93 -11.75 6.48
CA LYS A 159 1.46 -13.12 6.40
C LYS A 159 1.20 -13.87 7.72
N ARG A 160 1.07 -15.19 7.61
CA ARG A 160 1.04 -16.05 8.79
C ARG A 160 2.41 -16.04 9.47
N SER A 161 2.47 -15.68 10.74
CA SER A 161 3.72 -15.75 11.52
C SER A 161 4.17 -17.20 11.68
N THR A 162 5.47 -17.43 11.48
CA THR A 162 6.12 -18.73 11.70
C THR A 162 6.86 -18.79 13.05
N GLY A 163 6.99 -17.65 13.75
CA GLY A 163 7.76 -17.52 14.98
C GLY A 163 9.28 -17.71 14.78
N ARG A 164 9.79 -17.60 13.56
CA ARG A 164 11.21 -17.82 13.22
C ARG A 164 11.74 -16.75 12.25
N THR A 165 11.17 -15.55 12.29
CA THR A 165 11.54 -14.46 11.39
C THR A 165 12.31 -13.39 12.16
N ILE A 166 13.37 -12.85 11.56
CA ILE A 166 14.05 -11.65 12.03
C ILE A 166 13.57 -10.47 11.18
N TYR A 167 13.02 -9.47 11.84
CA TYR A 167 12.63 -8.20 11.21
C TYR A 167 13.66 -7.14 11.56
N ILE A 168 14.28 -6.54 10.57
CA ILE A 168 15.19 -5.41 10.73
C ILE A 168 14.51 -4.19 10.16
N LEU A 169 14.29 -3.17 10.99
CA LEU A 169 13.65 -1.91 10.62
C LEU A 169 14.64 -0.78 10.81
N ASP A 170 14.70 0.09 9.82
CA ASP A 170 15.58 1.25 9.81
C ASP A 170 14.72 2.51 9.92
N GLU A 171 14.88 3.24 11.03
CA GLU A 171 14.13 4.44 11.41
C GLU A 171 12.61 4.37 11.13
N PRO A 172 11.89 3.37 11.65
CA PRO A 172 10.48 3.16 11.31
C PRO A 172 9.54 4.25 11.84
N THR A 173 10.00 5.13 12.72
CA THR A 173 9.20 6.25 13.24
C THR A 173 9.32 7.53 12.41
N THR A 174 10.18 7.56 11.39
CA THR A 174 10.36 8.76 10.56
C THR A 174 9.06 9.25 9.94
N GLY A 175 8.71 10.50 10.19
CA GLY A 175 7.49 11.13 9.69
C GLY A 175 6.20 10.69 10.39
N LEU A 176 6.29 10.00 11.53
CA LEU A 176 5.14 9.60 12.34
C LEU A 176 4.82 10.66 13.43
N HIS A 177 3.53 10.88 13.63
CA HIS A 177 3.04 11.57 14.83
C HIS A 177 3.11 10.60 16.03
N GLN A 178 3.26 11.14 17.26
CA GLN A 178 3.37 10.34 18.49
C GLN A 178 2.28 9.25 18.64
N HIS A 179 1.04 9.58 18.26
CA HIS A 179 -0.06 8.60 18.31
C HIS A 179 0.17 7.38 17.38
N ASP A 180 0.78 7.60 16.23
CA ASP A 180 1.06 6.52 15.27
C ASP A 180 2.29 5.72 15.67
N ILE A 181 3.26 6.33 16.39
CA ILE A 181 4.39 5.62 17.01
C ILE A 181 3.87 4.57 18.00
N LYS A 182 2.90 4.91 18.83
CA LYS A 182 2.28 3.96 19.76
C LYS A 182 1.69 2.75 19.02
N LYS A 183 0.93 2.98 17.95
CA LYS A 183 0.38 1.88 17.12
C LYS A 183 1.46 1.02 16.49
N LEU A 184 2.54 1.65 16.01
CA LEU A 184 3.68 0.93 15.45
C LEU A 184 4.31 0.03 16.51
N LEU A 185 4.55 0.53 17.73
CA LEU A 185 5.10 -0.26 18.84
C LEU A 185 4.21 -1.45 19.21
N GLU A 186 2.89 -1.28 19.28
CA GLU A 186 1.94 -2.36 19.52
C GLU A 186 2.09 -3.47 18.47
N ILE A 187 2.34 -3.11 17.22
CA ILE A 187 2.57 -4.06 16.13
C ILE A 187 3.91 -4.79 16.30
N LEU A 188 4.99 -4.06 16.61
CA LEU A 188 6.32 -4.65 16.80
C LEU A 188 6.30 -5.63 17.98
N HIS A 189 5.65 -5.27 19.09
CA HIS A 189 5.44 -6.16 20.22
C HIS A 189 4.62 -7.41 19.85
N THR A 190 3.63 -7.27 18.96
CA THR A 190 2.87 -8.42 18.45
C THR A 190 3.78 -9.38 17.67
N PHE A 191 4.74 -8.89 16.89
CA PHE A 191 5.71 -9.74 16.20
C PHE A 191 6.61 -10.50 17.21
N VAL A 192 7.12 -9.82 18.23
CA VAL A 192 7.93 -10.44 19.29
C VAL A 192 7.10 -11.48 20.03
N ALA A 193 5.88 -11.15 20.44
CA ALA A 193 4.97 -12.07 21.16
C ALA A 193 4.64 -13.35 20.38
N THR A 194 4.73 -13.29 19.04
CA THR A 194 4.54 -14.46 18.16
C THR A 194 5.84 -15.24 17.89
N GLY A 195 6.90 -14.98 18.66
CA GLY A 195 8.16 -15.72 18.63
C GLY A 195 9.20 -15.20 17.63
N ASN A 196 8.96 -14.06 17.00
CA ASN A 196 9.92 -13.47 16.07
C ASN A 196 10.90 -12.55 16.80
N THR A 197 12.02 -12.24 16.15
CA THR A 197 12.99 -11.24 16.61
C THR A 197 12.80 -9.94 15.83
N VAL A 198 12.77 -8.82 16.54
CA VAL A 198 12.67 -7.48 15.92
C VAL A 198 13.89 -6.67 16.32
N ILE A 199 14.63 -6.21 15.34
CA ILE A 199 15.78 -5.31 15.48
C ILE A 199 15.38 -3.97 14.88
N VAL A 200 15.49 -2.90 15.67
CA VAL A 200 15.12 -1.54 15.25
C VAL A 200 16.34 -0.65 15.38
N ILE A 201 16.69 0.01 14.30
CA ILE A 201 17.68 1.11 14.29
C ILE A 201 16.88 2.39 14.50
N GLU A 202 17.08 3.07 15.63
CA GLU A 202 16.27 4.21 16.01
C GLU A 202 17.02 5.16 16.96
N HIS A 203 16.58 6.41 16.93
CA HIS A 203 16.98 7.45 17.88
C HIS A 203 15.79 8.03 18.64
N ASN A 204 14.57 7.56 18.35
CA ASN A 204 13.36 7.96 19.07
C ASN A 204 13.32 7.32 20.47
N LEU A 205 13.31 8.16 21.52
CA LEU A 205 13.35 7.70 22.90
C LEU A 205 12.13 6.84 23.29
N ASP A 206 10.95 7.06 22.68
CA ASP A 206 9.76 6.29 23.01
C ASP A 206 9.90 4.85 22.52
N VAL A 207 10.58 4.63 21.38
CA VAL A 207 10.92 3.29 20.88
C VAL A 207 12.01 2.65 21.76
N ILE A 208 13.09 3.39 22.01
CA ILE A 208 14.24 2.89 22.80
C ILE A 208 13.80 2.41 24.18
N LYS A 209 12.93 3.16 24.87
CA LYS A 209 12.41 2.81 26.20
C LYS A 209 11.59 1.52 26.25
N THR A 210 11.05 1.07 25.12
CA THR A 210 10.22 -0.14 25.02
C THR A 210 10.99 -1.37 24.59
N ALA A 211 12.30 -1.23 24.27
CA ALA A 211 13.14 -2.33 23.85
C ALA A 211 13.52 -3.26 25.03
N ASP A 212 13.51 -4.56 24.77
CA ASP A 212 13.99 -5.57 25.75
C ASP A 212 15.52 -5.52 25.89
N HIS A 213 16.24 -5.10 24.84
CA HIS A 213 17.68 -4.99 24.81
C HIS A 213 18.12 -3.80 23.95
N ILE A 214 19.09 -3.04 24.46
CA ILE A 214 19.62 -1.85 23.78
C ILE A 214 21.10 -2.10 23.46
N ILE A 215 21.49 -1.80 22.22
CA ILE A 215 22.88 -1.77 21.79
C ILE A 215 23.21 -0.32 21.43
N ASP A 216 24.07 0.30 22.25
CA ASP A 216 24.58 1.63 21.99
C ASP A 216 25.89 1.55 21.20
N MET A 217 25.94 2.20 20.03
CA MET A 217 27.11 2.20 19.14
C MET A 217 28.19 3.20 19.59
N GLY A 218 27.96 3.89 20.68
CA GLY A 218 28.90 4.88 21.23
C GLY A 218 28.96 6.19 20.47
N PRO A 219 29.73 7.19 20.99
CA PRO A 219 29.77 8.54 20.45
C PRO A 219 30.39 8.63 19.04
N ASP A 220 31.27 7.70 18.69
CA ASP A 220 32.00 7.68 17.40
C ASP A 220 31.46 6.62 16.43
N GLY A 221 30.42 5.90 16.79
CA GLY A 221 29.77 4.88 15.94
C GLY A 221 30.73 3.72 15.61
N GLY A 222 30.88 2.77 16.48
CA GLY A 222 31.69 1.58 16.25
C GLY A 222 32.19 0.92 17.53
N VAL A 223 32.77 -0.26 17.38
CA VAL A 223 33.46 -0.95 18.48
C VAL A 223 34.86 -0.39 18.57
N LYS A 224 35.21 0.26 19.68
CA LYS A 224 36.59 0.52 20.08
C LYS A 224 37.10 -0.65 20.90
#